data_48331c3513e38a6ca091c6486c5527e4
#
_entry.id   48331c3513e38a6ca091c6486c5527e4
#
_cell.length_a   1.000
_cell.length_b   1.000
_cell.length_c   1.000
_cell.angle_alpha   90.00
_cell.angle_beta   90.00
_cell.angle_gamma   90.00
#
_symmetry.space_group_name_H-M   'P 1'
#
loop_
_entity.id
_entity.type
_entity.pdbx_description
1 polymer ?
#
loop_
_entity_poly.entity_id
_entity_poly.type
_entity_poly.pdbx_seq_one_letter_code
_entity_poly.pdbx_strand_id
1 'polypeptide(L)'
;LNRIILTGKVRENTRVFFTPKGEKIALIPVEVEDFNTVXXMYLDNERKIREENLKGKKIMVLGILVKSERKNGGTLRIKAKKIEFMEE
;
A
#
# COMPACT_ATOMS: atom_id res chain seq x y z
N LEU A 1 3.73 -3.93 20.21
CA LEU A 1 2.89 -3.14 19.32
C LEU A 1 3.51 -3.10 17.93
N ASN A 2 2.70 -3.32 16.94
CA ASN A 2 3.16 -3.31 15.55
C ASN A 2 2.18 -2.45 14.76
N ARG A 3 2.46 -1.18 14.69
CA ARG A 3 1.55 -0.25 14.05
C ARG A 3 2.34 0.81 13.31
N ILE A 4 1.92 1.07 12.09
CA ILE A 4 2.57 2.05 11.25
C ILE A 4 1.53 3.05 10.77
N ILE A 5 1.87 4.31 10.81
CA ILE A 5 1.06 5.36 10.24
C ILE A 5 1.94 6.16 9.31
N LEU A 6 1.54 6.24 8.05
CA LEU A 6 2.29 6.99 7.05
C LEU A 6 1.35 7.89 6.28
N THR A 7 1.85 9.05 5.92
CA THR A 7 1.17 9.88 4.95
C THR A 7 2.12 10.17 3.82
N GLY A 8 1.57 10.35 2.65
CA GLY A 8 2.40 10.65 1.51
C GLY A 8 1.57 10.80 0.26
N LYS A 9 2.26 10.86 -0.86
CA LYS A 9 1.61 11.04 -2.14
C LYS A 9 1.86 9.80 -2.99
N VAL A 10 0.81 9.35 -3.65
CA VAL A 10 0.96 8.19 -4.53
C VAL A 10 1.81 8.57 -5.71
N ARG A 11 2.90 7.85 -5.91
CA ARG A 11 3.91 8.26 -6.87
C ARG A 11 3.61 7.79 -8.28
N GLU A 12 3.08 6.59 -8.41
CA GLU A 12 2.82 6.00 -9.71
C GLU A 12 1.49 5.30 -9.66
N ASN A 13 1.07 4.82 -10.81
CA ASN A 13 -0.16 4.05 -10.85
C ASN A 13 -0.04 2.83 -9.97
N THR A 14 -1.10 2.56 -9.27
CA THR A 14 -1.18 1.42 -8.39
C THR A 14 -1.27 0.15 -9.20
N ARG A 15 -0.57 -0.88 -8.78
CA ARG A 15 -0.64 -2.18 -9.42
C ARG A 15 -1.66 -3.04 -8.70
N VAL A 16 -2.51 -3.67 -9.47
CA VAL A 16 -3.59 -4.48 -8.92
C VAL A 16 -3.47 -5.89 -9.45
N PHE A 17 -3.61 -6.87 -8.58
CA PHE A 17 -3.66 -8.25 -9.01
C PHE A 17 -4.58 -9.02 -8.07
N PHE A 18 -4.91 -10.24 -8.49
CA PHE A 18 -5.83 -11.07 -7.74
C PHE A 18 -5.15 -12.34 -7.31
N THR A 19 -5.42 -12.76 -6.09
CA THR A 19 -4.90 -14.02 -5.59
C THR A 19 -5.71 -15.18 -6.17
N PRO A 20 -5.20 -16.42 -6.02
CA PRO A 20 -5.99 -17.57 -6.49
C PRO A 20 -7.36 -17.66 -5.82
N LYS A 21 -7.51 -17.14 -4.63
CA LYS A 21 -8.81 -17.13 -3.97
C LYS A 21 -9.71 -16.01 -4.46
N GLY A 22 -9.24 -15.18 -5.34
CA GLY A 22 -10.05 -14.09 -5.84
C GLY A 22 -9.95 -12.80 -5.05
N GLU A 23 -9.05 -12.74 -4.10
CA GLU A 23 -8.86 -11.51 -3.35
C GLU A 23 -8.09 -10.50 -4.18
N LYS A 24 -8.49 -9.26 -4.07
CA LYS A 24 -7.85 -8.18 -4.82
C LYS A 24 -6.77 -7.53 -3.98
N ILE A 25 -5.58 -7.48 -4.52
CA ILE A 25 -4.44 -6.87 -3.84
C ILE A 25 -4.01 -5.65 -4.63
N ALA A 26 -3.84 -4.55 -3.93
CA ALA A 26 -3.33 -3.33 -4.54
C ALA A 26 -1.97 -3.03 -3.94
N LEU A 27 -1.00 -2.80 -4.82
CA LEU A 27 0.32 -2.36 -4.40
C LEU A 27 0.42 -0.87 -4.70
N ILE A 28 0.47 -0.08 -3.67
CA ILE A 28 0.37 1.36 -3.80
C ILE A 28 1.71 1.98 -3.47
N PRO A 29 2.39 2.57 -4.45
CA PRO A 29 3.68 3.21 -4.19
C PRO A 29 3.45 4.61 -3.62
N VAL A 30 3.81 4.79 -2.37
CA VAL A 30 3.58 6.04 -1.67
C VAL A 30 4.93 6.69 -1.40
N GLU A 31 5.08 7.93 -1.84
CA GLU A 31 6.28 8.69 -1.58
C GLU A 31 6.13 9.38 -0.24
N VAL A 32 6.99 9.00 0.67
CA VAL A 32 6.94 9.47 2.05
C VAL A 32 8.02 10.51 2.24
N GLU A 33 7.65 11.63 2.86
CA GLU A 33 8.57 12.75 3.07
C GLU A 33 9.76 12.31 3.91
N ASP A 34 10.93 12.74 3.47
CA ASP A 34 12.18 12.43 4.17
C ASP A 34 12.50 10.96 4.19
N PHE A 35 11.98 10.24 3.24
CA PHE A 35 12.25 8.82 3.14
C PHE A 35 12.28 8.46 1.67
N ASN A 36 11.63 7.39 1.31
CA ASN A 36 11.59 6.95 -0.07
C ASN A 36 10.19 6.48 -0.38
N THR A 37 10.05 5.91 -1.56
CA THR A 37 8.78 5.31 -1.94
C THR A 37 8.63 4.00 -1.20
N VAL A 38 7.46 3.78 -0.64
CA VAL A 38 7.13 2.60 0.13
C VAL A 38 5.88 1.96 -0.47
N UNK A 39 5.65 0.85 -0.60
CA UNK A 39 4.68 0.21 -1.17
C UNK A 39 3.86 -0.26 -0.14
N UNK A 40 2.82 -0.08 -0.05
CA UNK A 40 1.99 -0.46 0.72
C UNK A 40 1.25 -1.42 0.10
N MET A 41 0.94 -2.57 0.71
CA MET A 41 0.13 -3.66 0.18
C MET A 41 -1.22 -3.64 0.85
N TYR A 42 -2.24 -3.53 0.05
CA TYR A 42 -3.58 -3.31 0.58
C TYR A 42 -4.55 -4.33 0.00
N LEU A 43 -5.25 -5.03 0.89
CA LEU A 43 -6.30 -5.96 0.48
C LEU A 43 -7.57 -5.17 0.24
N ASP A 44 -7.95 -5.03 -1.00
CA ASP A 44 -9.00 -4.10 -1.39
C ASP A 44 -10.33 -4.82 -1.55
N ASN A 45 -10.87 -5.26 -0.42
CA ASN A 45 -12.14 -5.98 -0.45
C ASN A 45 -13.30 -5.13 -0.93
N GLU A 46 -13.25 -3.85 -0.68
CA GLU A 46 -14.34 -2.96 -1.06
C GLU A 46 -14.19 -2.39 -2.45
N ARG A 47 -13.14 -2.80 -3.14
CA ARG A 47 -12.92 -2.39 -4.51
C ARG A 47 -12.83 -0.89 -4.67
N LYS A 48 -12.15 -0.25 -3.74
CA LYS A 48 -11.95 1.19 -3.79
C LYS A 48 -10.87 1.61 -4.75
N ILE A 49 -9.93 0.72 -5.05
CA ILE A 49 -8.71 1.10 -5.73
C ILE A 49 -8.81 0.77 -7.20
N ARG A 50 -8.51 1.75 -8.03
CA ARG A 50 -8.40 1.55 -9.46
C ARG A 50 -7.01 1.95 -9.89
N GLU A 51 -6.47 1.22 -10.84
CA GLU A 51 -5.08 1.42 -11.23
C GLU A 51 -4.81 2.82 -11.72
N GLU A 52 -5.76 3.38 -12.42
CA GLU A 52 -5.47 4.62 -13.14
C GLU A 52 -5.77 5.88 -12.36
N ASN A 53 -6.25 5.78 -11.13
CA ASN A 53 -6.83 6.95 -10.50
C ASN A 53 -6.08 7.49 -9.31
N LEU A 54 -4.99 6.86 -8.90
CA LEU A 54 -4.41 7.26 -7.62
C LEU A 54 -3.17 8.12 -7.73
N LYS A 55 -2.52 8.15 -8.87
CA LYS A 55 -1.26 8.88 -8.97
C LYS A 55 -1.47 10.34 -8.60
N GLY A 56 -0.62 10.84 -7.72
CA GLY A 56 -0.66 12.21 -7.30
C GLY A 56 -1.55 12.49 -6.11
N LYS A 57 -2.36 11.52 -5.71
CA LYS A 57 -3.25 11.76 -4.58
C LYS A 57 -2.50 11.61 -3.26
N LYS A 58 -2.88 12.40 -2.29
CA LYS A 58 -2.36 12.26 -0.94
C LYS A 58 -3.17 11.22 -0.19
N ILE A 59 -2.47 10.35 0.52
CA ILE A 59 -3.16 9.32 1.29
C ILE A 59 -2.51 9.15 2.65
N MET A 60 -3.29 8.64 3.57
CA MET A 60 -2.82 8.20 4.86
C MET A 60 -3.00 6.70 4.92
N VAL A 61 -1.95 6.02 5.37
CA VAL A 61 -1.95 4.57 5.47
C VAL A 61 -1.77 4.17 6.91
N LEU A 62 -2.65 3.32 7.39
CA LEU A 62 -2.52 2.70 8.69
C LEU A 62 -2.25 1.22 8.46
N GLY A 63 -1.20 0.71 9.07
CA GLY A 63 -0.88 -0.66 8.79
C GLY A 63 0.06 -1.28 9.80
N ILE A 64 0.62 -2.40 9.39
CA ILE A 64 1.55 -3.14 10.22
C ILE A 64 2.73 -3.58 9.36
N LEU A 65 3.81 -3.89 10.02
CA LEU A 65 4.94 -4.54 9.36
C LEU A 65 4.69 -6.03 9.30
N VAL A 66 4.96 -6.60 8.14
CA VAL A 66 4.92 -8.05 8.00
C VAL A 66 6.20 -8.48 7.33
N LYS A 67 6.54 -9.74 7.53
CA LYS A 67 7.72 -10.30 6.94
C LYS A 67 7.32 -11.08 5.70
N SER A 68 7.90 -10.73 4.59
CA SER A 68 7.66 -11.45 3.35
C SER A 68 8.55 -12.67 3.33
N GLU A 69 7.97 -13.83 3.10
CA GLU A 69 8.73 -15.06 3.04
C GLU A 69 9.17 -15.31 1.62
N ARG A 70 10.46 -15.22 1.43
CA ARG A 70 11.05 -15.48 0.13
C ARG A 70 12.22 -16.39 0.30
N LYS A 71 12.61 -17.02 -0.80
CA LYS A 71 13.72 -17.96 -0.74
C LYS A 71 15.00 -17.32 -0.28
N ASN A 72 15.24 -16.09 -0.65
CA ASN A 72 16.50 -15.43 -0.34
C ASN A 72 16.40 -14.61 0.93
N GLY A 73 15.73 -15.13 1.91
CA GLY A 73 15.54 -14.41 3.13
C GLY A 73 14.32 -13.52 3.03
N GLY A 74 13.87 -13.08 4.14
CA GLY A 74 12.68 -12.29 4.16
C GLY A 74 12.96 -10.82 3.93
N THR A 75 11.98 -10.12 3.43
CA THR A 75 12.00 -8.67 3.41
C THR A 75 10.81 -8.18 4.18
N LEU A 76 10.97 -6.98 4.71
CA LEU A 76 9.86 -6.38 5.42
C LEU A 76 8.91 -5.72 4.44
N ARG A 77 7.63 -5.86 4.72
CA ARG A 77 6.61 -5.19 3.95
C ARG A 77 5.65 -4.49 4.88
N ILE A 78 4.97 -3.52 4.34
CA ILE A 78 3.92 -2.83 5.09
C ILE A 78 2.59 -3.29 4.54
N LYS A 79 1.81 -3.91 5.40
CA LYS A 79 0.48 -4.34 5.04
C LYS A 79 -0.49 -3.26 5.50
N ALA A 80 -1.10 -2.60 4.54
CA ALA A 80 -2.03 -1.52 4.86
C ALA A 80 -3.35 -2.11 5.31
N LYS A 81 -3.78 -1.72 6.48
CA LYS A 81 -5.06 -2.16 7.00
C LYS A 81 -6.16 -1.19 6.62
N LYS A 82 -5.80 0.07 6.51
CA LYS A 82 -6.76 1.11 6.18
C LYS A 82 -6.04 2.19 5.41
N ILE A 83 -6.69 2.69 4.38
CA ILE A 83 -6.17 3.84 3.66
C ILE A 83 -7.26 4.88 3.59
N GLU A 84 -6.84 6.13 3.64
CA GLU A 84 -7.76 7.24 3.50
C GLU A 84 -7.16 8.25 2.54
N PHE A 85 -7.97 8.74 1.63
CA PHE A 85 -7.53 9.77 0.73
C PHE A 85 -7.73 11.12 1.39
N MET A 86 -6.71 11.95 1.29
CA MET A 86 -6.71 13.24 1.94
C MET A 86 -6.96 14.32 0.91
N GLU A 87 -7.77 15.29 1.26
CA GLU A 87 -7.97 16.42 0.37
C GLU A 87 -6.85 17.41 0.55
N GLU A 88 -6.54 18.09 -0.52
CA GLU A 88 -5.50 19.10 -0.44
C GLU A 88 -6.02 20.44 -0.02
#